data_d4e18a5c4d89b95e16a8a5dd528808b4
#
_entry.id   d4e18a5c4d89b95e16a8a5dd528808b4
#
_cell.length_a   1.000
_cell.length_b   1.000
_cell.length_c   1.000
_cell.angle_alpha   90.00
_cell.angle_beta   90.00
_cell.angle_gamma   90.00
#
_symmetry.space_group_name_H-M   'P 1'
#
loop_
_entity.id
_entity.type
_entity.pdbx_description
1 polymer ?
#
loop_
_entity_poly.entity_id
_entity_poly.type
_entity_poly.pdbx_seq_one_letter_code
_entity_poly.pdbx_strand_id
1 'polypeptide(L)'
;MKYIITESQFKLISEIERTWRDFEYEEQYNKIKDKVVPYIVNQFDFYDFEGEDLYLYDSDKKLIAKFHFYEDDEEGIRGELYFSRDHDNLLEKRFPHPFWMRHGKYLVSDAFNVLFPEYKVLDVRTGYLF
;
A
#
# COMPACT_ATOMS: atom_id res chain seq x y z
N MET A 1 3.18 -16.69 9.55
CA MET A 1 2.92 -15.25 9.51
C MET A 1 3.92 -14.49 10.36
N LYS A 2 4.36 -13.37 9.90
CA LYS A 2 5.35 -12.54 10.58
C LYS A 2 4.84 -11.12 10.77
N TYR A 3 5.27 -10.46 11.83
CA TYR A 3 4.97 -9.06 12.07
C TYR A 3 5.76 -8.15 11.15
N ILE A 4 5.15 -7.02 10.82
CA ILE A 4 5.72 -6.13 9.86
C ILE A 4 5.87 -4.78 10.49
N ILE A 5 6.35 -4.01 10.87
CA ILE A 5 6.28 -2.55 10.99
C ILE A 5 7.46 -1.94 11.71
N THR A 6 8.06 -0.96 11.07
CA THR A 6 8.85 0.05 11.77
C THR A 6 8.49 1.45 11.28
N GLU A 7 8.42 2.42 12.19
CA GLU A 7 8.20 3.83 11.86
C GLU A 7 9.32 4.42 10.99
N SER A 8 10.53 3.91 11.13
CA SER A 8 11.66 4.34 10.33
C SER A 8 11.50 4.00 8.84
N GLN A 9 10.90 2.86 8.53
CA GLN A 9 10.57 2.51 7.15
C GLN A 9 9.54 3.46 6.55
N PHE A 10 8.53 3.82 7.32
CA PHE A 10 7.53 4.79 6.90
C PHE A 10 8.16 6.15 6.57
N LYS A 11 9.02 6.67 7.43
CA LYS A 11 9.69 7.95 7.22
C LYS A 11 10.57 7.95 5.98
N LEU A 12 11.32 6.88 5.74
CA LEU A 12 12.20 6.75 4.60
C LEU A 12 11.43 6.84 3.28
N ILE A 13 10.33 6.15 3.17
CA ILE A 13 9.51 6.14 1.95
C ILE A 13 8.83 7.48 1.73
N SER A 14 8.34 8.11 2.78
CA SER A 14 7.75 9.45 2.68
C SER A 14 8.72 10.49 2.12
N GLU A 15 10.01 10.35 2.37
CA GLU A 15 11.04 11.24 1.81
C GLU A 15 11.33 10.97 0.34
N ILE A 16 11.32 9.71 -0.10
CA ILE A 16 11.70 9.31 -1.45
C ILE A 16 10.67 9.73 -2.50
N GLU A 17 9.40 9.72 -2.17
CA GLU A 17 8.33 9.88 -3.17
C GLU A 17 7.97 11.31 -3.54
N ARG A 18 8.72 12.29 -3.12
CA ARG A 18 8.38 13.69 -3.30
C ARG A 18 8.72 14.28 -4.66
N THR A 19 9.49 13.59 -5.49
CA THR A 19 10.22 14.22 -6.60
C THR A 19 9.48 14.30 -7.92
N TRP A 20 8.33 13.66 -8.09
CA TRP A 20 7.68 13.52 -9.40
C TRP A 20 6.32 14.21 -9.53
N ARG A 21 5.91 14.97 -8.52
CA ARG A 21 4.62 15.65 -8.52
C ARG A 21 4.80 17.15 -8.61
N ASP A 22 3.82 17.86 -9.19
CA ASP A 22 3.84 19.30 -9.14
C ASP A 22 3.56 19.79 -7.71
N PHE A 23 4.00 21.02 -7.40
CA PHE A 23 4.08 21.52 -6.04
C PHE A 23 2.71 21.56 -5.33
N GLU A 24 1.68 22.08 -5.99
CA GLU A 24 0.35 22.23 -5.40
C GLU A 24 -0.29 20.87 -5.10
N TYR A 25 -0.19 19.97 -6.05
CA TYR A 25 -0.68 18.62 -5.97
C TYR A 25 0.06 17.83 -4.90
N GLU A 26 1.37 17.97 -4.83
CA GLU A 26 2.22 17.34 -3.85
C GLU A 26 1.88 17.76 -2.43
N GLU A 27 1.62 19.05 -2.20
CA GLU A 27 1.26 19.55 -0.87
C GLU A 27 -0.04 18.91 -0.35
N GLN A 28 -1.07 18.87 -1.18
CA GLN A 28 -2.35 18.23 -0.83
C GLN A 28 -2.19 16.75 -0.59
N TYR A 29 -1.45 16.07 -1.44
CA TYR A 29 -1.17 14.65 -1.32
C TYR A 29 -0.44 14.34 -0.02
N ASN A 30 0.60 15.09 0.30
CA ASN A 30 1.39 14.87 1.50
C ASN A 30 0.58 15.06 2.79
N LYS A 31 -0.32 16.03 2.81
CA LYS A 31 -1.20 16.23 3.97
C LYS A 31 -2.06 15.01 4.26
N ILE A 32 -2.65 14.44 3.22
CA ILE A 32 -3.51 13.26 3.41
C ILE A 32 -2.70 11.98 3.57
N LYS A 33 -1.57 11.88 2.90
CA LYS A 33 -0.65 10.75 3.02
C LYS A 33 -0.21 10.53 4.46
N ASP A 34 0.14 11.59 5.16
CA ASP A 34 0.58 11.52 6.55
C ASP A 34 -0.48 10.95 7.50
N LYS A 35 -1.74 11.04 7.12
CA LYS A 35 -2.86 10.48 7.89
C LYS A 35 -3.27 9.09 7.41
N VAL A 36 -3.32 8.91 6.10
CA VAL A 36 -3.90 7.70 5.47
C VAL A 36 -2.91 6.55 5.45
N VAL A 37 -1.66 6.79 5.08
CA VAL A 37 -0.68 5.71 4.94
C VAL A 37 -0.43 4.99 6.28
N PRO A 38 -0.22 5.69 7.41
CA PRO A 38 -0.11 4.99 8.70
C PRO A 38 -1.35 4.18 9.05
N TYR A 39 -2.53 4.68 8.71
CA TYR A 39 -3.77 3.96 8.95
C TYR A 39 -3.83 2.65 8.14
N ILE A 40 -3.47 2.70 6.87
CA ILE A 40 -3.44 1.50 6.02
C ILE A 40 -2.37 0.52 6.52
N VAL A 41 -1.18 1.00 6.84
CA VAL A 41 -0.09 0.17 7.38
C VAL A 41 -0.53 -0.57 8.63
N ASN A 42 -1.28 0.09 9.50
CA ASN A 42 -1.79 -0.52 10.74
C ASN A 42 -2.84 -1.61 10.48
N GLN A 43 -3.41 -1.70 9.29
CA GLN A 43 -4.31 -2.80 8.92
C GLN A 43 -3.55 -4.07 8.56
N PHE A 44 -2.28 -3.96 8.18
CA PHE A 44 -1.45 -5.09 7.80
C PHE A 44 -0.71 -5.62 9.02
N ASP A 45 -1.26 -6.64 9.67
CA ASP A 45 -0.65 -7.19 10.89
C ASP A 45 0.22 -8.41 10.62
N PHE A 46 -0.15 -9.22 9.63
CA PHE A 46 0.55 -10.45 9.31
C PHE A 46 0.79 -10.57 7.82
N TYR A 47 1.86 -11.27 7.44
CA TYR A 47 2.09 -11.61 6.06
C TYR A 47 2.50 -13.07 5.91
N ASP A 48 2.31 -13.61 4.71
CA ASP A 48 2.70 -14.97 4.37
C ASP A 48 3.04 -15.05 2.88
N PHE A 49 3.92 -15.97 2.53
CA PHE A 49 4.24 -16.26 1.14
C PHE A 49 3.61 -17.60 0.75
N GLU A 50 2.98 -17.63 -0.42
CA GLU A 50 2.48 -18.85 -1.03
C GLU A 50 2.98 -18.87 -2.47
N GLY A 51 4.01 -19.69 -2.73
CA GLY A 51 4.74 -19.61 -3.98
C GLY A 51 5.47 -18.28 -4.10
N GLU A 52 5.20 -17.56 -5.15
CA GLU A 52 5.78 -16.23 -5.41
C GLU A 52 4.86 -15.09 -4.98
N ASP A 53 3.64 -15.42 -4.54
CA ASP A 53 2.67 -14.42 -4.11
C ASP A 53 2.83 -14.10 -2.63
N LEU A 54 2.65 -12.83 -2.29
CA LEU A 54 2.68 -12.33 -0.93
C LEU A 54 1.26 -11.98 -0.49
N TYR A 55 0.84 -12.52 0.65
CA TYR A 55 -0.48 -12.30 1.23
C TYR A 55 -0.36 -11.47 2.49
N LEU A 56 -1.26 -10.51 2.65
CA LEU A 56 -1.31 -9.62 3.80
C LEU A 56 -2.64 -9.76 4.52
N TYR A 57 -2.58 -9.89 5.84
CA TYR A 57 -3.74 -10.17 6.69
C TYR A 57 -3.86 -9.13 7.78
N ASP A 58 -5.10 -8.88 8.23
CA ASP A 58 -5.37 -8.03 9.39
C ASP A 58 -5.16 -8.79 10.72
N SER A 59 -5.44 -8.12 11.84
CA SER A 59 -5.31 -8.70 13.18
C SER A 59 -6.20 -9.91 13.42
N ASP A 60 -7.30 -10.00 12.69
CA ASP A 60 -8.23 -11.14 12.73
C ASP A 60 -7.85 -12.26 11.75
N LYS A 61 -6.69 -12.11 11.11
CA LYS A 61 -6.19 -13.03 10.07
C LYS A 61 -7.07 -13.07 8.82
N LYS A 62 -7.80 -11.98 8.57
CA LYS A 62 -8.58 -11.82 7.34
C LYS A 62 -7.66 -11.28 6.24
N LEU A 63 -7.76 -11.86 5.05
CA LEU A 63 -6.96 -11.43 3.89
C LEU A 63 -7.41 -10.05 3.42
N ILE A 64 -6.47 -9.09 3.39
CA ILE A 64 -6.75 -7.72 2.95
C ILE A 64 -6.02 -7.32 1.70
N ALA A 65 -4.89 -7.95 1.40
CA ALA A 65 -4.13 -7.62 0.18
C ALA A 65 -3.32 -8.83 -0.28
N LYS A 66 -3.02 -8.84 -1.57
CA LYS A 66 -2.18 -9.85 -2.21
C LYS A 66 -1.29 -9.15 -3.24
N PHE A 67 0.02 -9.40 -3.17
CA PHE A 67 0.94 -8.99 -4.22
C PHE A 67 1.20 -10.17 -5.15
N HIS A 68 0.82 -10.01 -6.40
CA HIS A 68 1.04 -11.03 -7.44
C HIS A 68 2.31 -10.72 -8.21
N PHE A 69 3.26 -11.62 -8.14
CA PHE A 69 4.57 -11.49 -8.77
C PHE A 69 4.47 -11.60 -10.30
N TYR A 70 5.16 -10.73 -11.00
CA TYR A 70 5.32 -10.80 -12.45
C TYR A 70 6.74 -11.10 -12.86
N GLU A 71 7.70 -10.33 -12.36
CA GLU A 71 9.09 -10.52 -12.70
C GLU A 71 10.01 -10.01 -11.60
N ASP A 72 11.20 -10.57 -11.53
CA ASP A 72 12.26 -10.16 -10.64
C ASP A 72 13.46 -9.77 -11.50
N ASP A 73 13.94 -8.55 -11.37
CA ASP A 73 15.11 -8.04 -12.08
C ASP A 73 16.05 -7.28 -11.14
N GLU A 74 17.12 -6.68 -11.69
CA GLU A 74 18.10 -5.94 -10.89
C GLU A 74 17.50 -4.74 -10.16
N GLU A 75 16.37 -4.22 -10.63
CA GLU A 75 15.70 -3.07 -10.03
C GLU A 75 14.72 -3.45 -8.93
N GLY A 76 14.38 -4.72 -8.80
CA GLY A 76 13.48 -5.23 -7.76
C GLY A 76 12.42 -6.19 -8.26
N ILE A 77 11.53 -6.53 -7.37
CA ILE A 77 10.43 -7.46 -7.62
C ILE A 77 9.22 -6.68 -8.10
N ARG A 78 8.74 -6.98 -9.30
CA ARG A 78 7.62 -6.26 -9.91
C ARG A 78 6.35 -7.09 -9.93
N GLY A 79 5.23 -6.45 -9.68
CA GLY A 79 3.94 -7.13 -9.71
C GLY A 79 2.76 -6.20 -9.52
N GLU A 80 1.59 -6.80 -9.41
CA GLU A 80 0.34 -6.09 -9.12
C GLU A 80 -0.09 -6.32 -7.68
N LEU A 81 -0.59 -5.26 -7.06
CA LEU A 81 -1.17 -5.32 -5.72
C LEU A 81 -2.69 -5.39 -5.83
N TYR A 82 -3.27 -6.43 -5.25
CA TYR A 82 -4.71 -6.61 -5.15
C TYR A 82 -5.15 -6.23 -3.74
N PHE A 83 -6.11 -5.33 -3.65
CA PHE A 83 -6.59 -4.83 -2.37
C PHE A 83 -8.05 -5.19 -2.15
N SER A 84 -8.41 -5.59 -0.95
CA SER A 84 -9.77 -5.97 -0.59
C SER A 84 -10.75 -4.83 -0.82
N ARG A 85 -11.87 -5.13 -1.47
CA ARG A 85 -12.95 -4.17 -1.68
C ARG A 85 -13.53 -3.68 -0.36
N ASP A 86 -13.64 -4.54 0.63
CA ASP A 86 -14.18 -4.17 1.94
C ASP A 86 -13.29 -3.13 2.62
N HIS A 87 -11.98 -3.31 2.55
CA HIS A 87 -11.02 -2.35 3.10
C HIS A 87 -10.98 -1.05 2.30
N ASP A 88 -11.10 -1.13 0.99
CA ASP A 88 -11.18 0.07 0.14
C ASP A 88 -12.42 0.89 0.48
N ASN A 89 -13.58 0.24 0.64
CA ASN A 89 -14.81 0.89 1.06
C ASN A 89 -14.71 1.52 2.45
N LEU A 90 -14.03 0.83 3.37
CA LEU A 90 -13.78 1.35 4.71
C LEU A 90 -12.94 2.63 4.67
N LEU A 91 -11.91 2.65 3.85
CA LEU A 91 -11.04 3.82 3.68
C LEU A 91 -11.77 4.98 3.03
N GLU A 92 -12.62 4.74 2.03
CA GLU A 92 -13.46 5.76 1.43
C GLU A 92 -14.39 6.44 2.44
N LYS A 93 -14.94 5.67 3.35
CA LYS A 93 -15.83 6.19 4.39
C LYS A 93 -15.08 7.00 5.43
N ARG A 94 -13.86 6.61 5.73
CA ARG A 94 -13.06 7.23 6.79
C ARG A 94 -12.36 8.51 6.34
N PHE A 95 -11.95 8.58 5.07
CA PHE A 95 -11.15 9.69 4.55
C PHE A 95 -11.92 10.50 3.51
N PRO A 96 -11.63 11.80 3.38
CA PRO A 96 -12.41 12.67 2.52
C PRO A 96 -12.41 12.28 1.06
N HIS A 97 -13.59 12.21 0.51
CA HIS A 97 -13.87 12.21 -0.89
C HIS A 97 -13.87 13.68 -1.39
N PRO A 98 -13.41 14.03 -2.59
CA PRO A 98 -12.99 13.14 -3.68
C PRO A 98 -11.53 12.70 -3.66
N PHE A 99 -10.78 13.12 -2.66
CA PHE A 99 -9.34 12.88 -2.60
C PHE A 99 -9.02 11.38 -2.63
N TRP A 100 -9.74 10.58 -1.89
CA TRP A 100 -9.56 9.12 -1.88
C TRP A 100 -9.74 8.51 -3.28
N MET A 101 -10.80 8.91 -4.00
CA MET A 101 -11.03 8.40 -5.35
C MET A 101 -9.90 8.72 -6.32
N ARG A 102 -9.28 9.88 -6.15
CA ARG A 102 -8.20 10.34 -7.03
C ARG A 102 -6.86 9.69 -6.70
N HIS A 103 -6.58 9.47 -5.42
CA HIS A 103 -5.26 9.08 -4.94
C HIS A 103 -5.22 7.76 -4.17
N GLY A 104 -6.35 7.11 -3.98
CA GLY A 104 -6.43 5.89 -3.17
C GLY A 104 -5.46 4.80 -3.58
N LYS A 105 -5.31 4.57 -4.88
CA LYS A 105 -4.36 3.58 -5.41
C LYS A 105 -2.92 3.90 -5.00
N TYR A 106 -2.53 5.16 -5.10
CA TYR A 106 -1.18 5.57 -4.73
C TYR A 106 -0.94 5.44 -3.22
N LEU A 107 -1.95 5.76 -2.43
CA LEU A 107 -1.85 5.66 -0.97
C LEU A 107 -1.73 4.21 -0.52
N VAL A 108 -2.48 3.30 -1.13
CA VAL A 108 -2.38 1.85 -0.85
C VAL A 108 -1.01 1.32 -1.28
N SER A 109 -0.53 1.71 -2.45
CA SER A 109 0.80 1.34 -2.93
C SER A 109 1.90 1.87 -2.01
N ASP A 110 1.80 3.12 -1.57
CA ASP A 110 2.76 3.70 -0.64
C ASP A 110 2.78 2.94 0.69
N ALA A 111 1.62 2.59 1.22
CA ALA A 111 1.51 1.81 2.45
C ALA A 111 2.16 0.43 2.31
N PHE A 112 1.92 -0.24 1.19
CA PHE A 112 2.56 -1.53 0.90
C PHE A 112 4.08 -1.39 0.84
N ASN A 113 4.58 -0.35 0.19
CA ASN A 113 6.01 -0.13 0.03
C ASN A 113 6.70 0.32 1.32
N VAL A 114 5.98 0.83 2.31
CA VAL A 114 6.52 1.02 3.66
C VAL A 114 7.01 -0.31 4.22
N LEU A 115 6.25 -1.37 3.99
CA LEU A 115 6.52 -2.70 4.53
C LEU A 115 7.47 -3.51 3.65
N PHE A 116 7.36 -3.35 2.34
CA PHE A 116 8.12 -4.11 1.35
C PHE A 116 8.71 -3.16 0.31
N PRO A 117 9.76 -2.41 0.67
CA PRO A 117 10.34 -1.40 -0.23
C PRO A 117 11.01 -1.96 -1.49
N GLU A 118 11.41 -3.23 -1.47
CA GLU A 118 12.00 -3.91 -2.62
C GLU A 118 10.98 -4.30 -3.69
N TYR A 119 9.69 -4.23 -3.37
CA TYR A 119 8.62 -4.60 -4.30
C TYR A 119 8.15 -3.36 -5.07
N LYS A 120 8.09 -3.47 -6.38
CA LYS A 120 7.59 -2.40 -7.26
C LYS A 120 6.17 -2.71 -7.69
N VAL A 121 5.24 -1.92 -7.20
CA VAL A 121 3.82 -2.07 -7.53
C VAL A 121 3.55 -1.39 -8.87
N LEU A 122 3.23 -2.17 -9.89
CA LEU A 122 2.94 -1.68 -11.24
C LEU A 122 1.51 -1.15 -11.34
N ASP A 123 0.59 -1.76 -10.61
CA ASP A 123 -0.80 -1.32 -10.55
C ASP A 123 -1.44 -1.83 -9.27
N VAL A 124 -2.48 -1.12 -8.82
CA VAL A 124 -3.30 -1.53 -7.68
C VAL A 124 -4.70 -1.83 -8.19
N ARG A 125 -5.19 -3.03 -7.91
CA ARG A 125 -6.53 -3.47 -8.28
C ARG A 125 -7.36 -3.77 -7.06
N THR A 126 -8.60 -3.34 -7.07
CA THR A 126 -9.51 -3.53 -5.95
C THR A 126 -10.55 -4.60 -6.28
N GLY A 127 -10.83 -5.48 -5.31
CA GLY A 127 -11.95 -6.40 -5.36
C GLY A 127 -11.60 -7.86 -5.55
N TYR A 128 -10.50 -8.19 -6.21
CA TYR A 128 -10.11 -9.57 -6.46
C TYR A 128 -8.82 -9.90 -5.74
N LEU A 129 -8.89 -10.85 -4.81
CA LEU A 129 -7.73 -11.31 -4.05
C LEU A 129 -7.21 -12.67 -4.52
N PHE A 130 -7.87 -13.26 -5.48
CA PHE A 130 -7.54 -14.60 -6.00
C PHE A 130 -7.33 -14.60 -7.50
#